data_86ed2a77c90eec447c723e84aefeed50
#
_entry.id   86ed2a77c90eec447c723e84aefeed50
#
_cell.length_a   1.000
_cell.length_b   1.000
_cell.length_c   1.000
_cell.angle_alpha   90.00
_cell.angle_beta   90.00
_cell.angle_gamma   90.00
#
_symmetry.space_group_name_H-M   'P 1'
#
loop_
_entity.id
_entity.type
_entity.pdbx_description
1 polymer ?
#
loop_
_entity_poly.entity_id
_entity_poly.type
_entity_poly.pdbx_seq_one_letter_code
_entity_poly.pdbx_strand_id
1 'polypeptide(L)'
;METVKGFNDVSGEEALKRERIKEIIVGTFKLYGFEPSETPVIEYEEFVKEGNQSDEAVSDIFKLQDKGKRNLALRYEFTFQLKRIARNKKLPYKRYQIGEVFRDEPVSSNRFRQFTQCDADIIGSSVKEEAEVLALTSRIFKELRIDSEIYVNNRKLMSEILDGEKISNKEAVIKEIDKLDKLPEKAVLENLKKYKAEKILSTFKKPKGYFKKYKAYSEISELKKYCDIYKIKINFQPSLARGLSYYTGNVFEIKTKDIKESIGAGGSYLVNGIQST
;
A
#
# COMPACT_ATOMS: atom_id res chain seq x y z
N MET A 1 -28.87 -9.95 18.93
CA MET A 1 -28.67 -8.63 18.24
C MET A 1 -27.50 -8.86 17.30
N GLU A 2 -27.65 -8.51 16.04
CA GLU A 2 -26.61 -8.70 15.02
C GLU A 2 -25.68 -7.48 14.95
N THR A 3 -24.44 -7.70 14.57
CA THR A 3 -23.48 -6.61 14.29
C THR A 3 -23.82 -5.93 12.96
N VAL A 4 -23.30 -4.73 12.76
CA VAL A 4 -23.40 -4.04 11.46
C VAL A 4 -22.63 -4.86 10.41
N LYS A 5 -23.17 -4.95 9.20
CA LYS A 5 -22.56 -5.72 8.10
C LYS A 5 -21.10 -5.30 7.86
N GLY A 6 -20.17 -6.27 7.93
CA GLY A 6 -18.74 -6.04 7.78
C GLY A 6 -18.01 -5.64 9.06
N PHE A 7 -18.72 -5.70 10.21
CA PHE A 7 -18.17 -5.54 11.55
C PHE A 7 -18.40 -6.82 12.33
N ASN A 8 -17.38 -7.32 13.00
CA ASN A 8 -17.44 -8.60 13.69
C ASN A 8 -16.97 -8.49 15.13
N ASP A 9 -17.68 -9.15 16.05
CA ASP A 9 -17.14 -9.44 17.36
C ASP A 9 -16.10 -10.56 17.24
N VAL A 10 -14.98 -10.41 17.92
CA VAL A 10 -13.89 -11.39 17.91
C VAL A 10 -13.60 -11.79 19.34
N SER A 11 -13.66 -13.10 19.64
CA SER A 11 -13.44 -13.64 20.97
C SER A 11 -12.80 -15.04 20.91
N GLY A 12 -12.46 -15.58 22.07
CA GLY A 12 -11.93 -16.94 22.22
C GLY A 12 -10.63 -17.15 21.43
N GLU A 13 -10.50 -18.29 20.77
CA GLU A 13 -9.28 -18.68 20.05
C GLU A 13 -8.89 -17.69 18.95
N GLU A 14 -9.87 -17.10 18.26
CA GLU A 14 -9.56 -16.13 17.21
C GLU A 14 -8.95 -14.85 17.79
N ALA A 15 -9.44 -14.38 18.93
CA ALA A 15 -8.86 -13.23 19.64
C ALA A 15 -7.41 -13.52 20.09
N LEU A 16 -7.16 -14.71 20.64
CA LEU A 16 -5.82 -15.14 21.04
C LEU A 16 -4.86 -15.24 19.86
N LYS A 17 -5.31 -15.74 18.71
CA LYS A 17 -4.51 -15.77 17.47
C LYS A 17 -4.11 -14.35 17.03
N ARG A 18 -5.06 -13.40 17.05
CA ARG A 18 -4.80 -12.00 16.69
C ARG A 18 -3.81 -11.34 17.64
N GLU A 19 -3.93 -11.60 18.94
CA GLU A 19 -2.99 -11.12 19.96
C GLU A 19 -1.57 -11.64 19.68
N ARG A 20 -1.41 -12.94 19.44
CA ARG A 20 -0.11 -13.53 19.11
C ARG A 20 0.49 -12.98 17.82
N ILE A 21 -0.31 -12.76 16.77
CA ILE A 21 0.13 -12.12 15.53
C ILE A 21 0.64 -10.72 15.84
N LYS A 22 -0.11 -9.94 16.61
CA LYS A 22 0.26 -8.59 17.02
C LYS A 22 1.57 -8.56 17.81
N GLU A 23 1.78 -9.49 18.72
CA GLU A 23 3.04 -9.61 19.48
C GLU A 23 4.24 -9.82 18.56
N ILE A 24 4.15 -10.74 17.59
CA ILE A 24 5.21 -11.00 16.61
C ILE A 24 5.51 -9.74 15.78
N ILE A 25 4.47 -9.07 15.29
CA ILE A 25 4.61 -7.85 14.49
C ILE A 25 5.28 -6.73 15.31
N VAL A 26 4.78 -6.47 16.53
CA VAL A 26 5.33 -5.43 17.43
C VAL A 26 6.77 -5.74 17.82
N GLY A 27 7.06 -7.01 18.14
CA GLY A 27 8.43 -7.45 18.46
C GLY A 27 9.39 -7.17 17.30
N THR A 28 8.96 -7.45 16.06
CA THR A 28 9.75 -7.18 14.88
C THR A 28 9.91 -5.68 14.62
N PHE A 29 8.86 -4.88 14.74
CA PHE A 29 8.95 -3.43 14.59
C PHE A 29 9.95 -2.81 15.57
N LYS A 30 9.90 -3.20 16.85
CA LYS A 30 10.85 -2.74 17.89
C LYS A 30 12.28 -3.15 17.56
N LEU A 31 12.50 -4.38 17.06
CA LEU A 31 13.83 -4.85 16.67
C LEU A 31 14.46 -3.99 15.57
N TYR A 32 13.65 -3.46 14.65
CA TYR A 32 14.10 -2.56 13.57
C TYR A 32 14.10 -1.08 13.99
N GLY A 33 13.86 -0.79 15.28
CA GLY A 33 13.93 0.56 15.83
C GLY A 33 12.74 1.45 15.52
N PHE A 34 11.58 0.86 15.24
CA PHE A 34 10.34 1.62 15.05
C PHE A 34 9.71 1.95 16.39
N GLU A 35 9.25 3.19 16.53
CA GLU A 35 8.53 3.69 17.70
C GLU A 35 7.00 3.52 17.51
N PRO A 36 6.25 3.20 18.58
CA PRO A 36 4.80 3.15 18.50
C PRO A 36 4.21 4.54 18.30
N SER A 37 3.13 4.62 17.51
CA SER A 37 2.31 5.82 17.43
C SER A 37 0.83 5.46 17.46
N GLU A 38 0.02 6.38 17.95
CA GLU A 38 -1.43 6.28 17.96
C GLU A 38 -2.02 7.58 17.42
N THR A 39 -3.08 7.46 16.64
CA THR A 39 -3.80 8.59 16.07
C THR A 39 -5.29 8.45 16.32
N PRO A 40 -6.05 9.56 16.33
CA PRO A 40 -7.50 9.51 16.50
C PRO A 40 -8.19 8.59 15.49
N VAL A 41 -9.26 7.94 15.94
CA VAL A 41 -10.13 7.11 15.09
C VAL A 41 -11.03 7.99 14.21
N ILE A 42 -11.37 9.17 14.71
CA ILE A 42 -12.24 10.14 14.04
C ILE A 42 -11.38 11.32 13.61
N GLU A 43 -11.50 11.69 12.34
CA GLU A 43 -10.82 12.83 11.73
C GLU A 43 -11.82 13.78 11.08
N TYR A 44 -11.42 14.99 10.75
CA TYR A 44 -12.23 15.84 9.88
C TYR A 44 -12.31 15.23 8.48
N GLU A 45 -13.51 15.23 7.87
CA GLU A 45 -13.70 14.70 6.52
C GLU A 45 -12.80 15.38 5.49
N GLU A 46 -12.63 16.70 5.59
CA GLU A 46 -11.74 17.47 4.72
C GLU A 46 -10.27 17.03 4.82
N PHE A 47 -9.79 16.70 6.03
CA PHE A 47 -8.44 16.20 6.25
C PHE A 47 -8.19 14.87 5.54
N VAL A 48 -9.16 13.95 5.58
CA VAL A 48 -9.06 12.65 4.89
C VAL A 48 -9.08 12.82 3.38
N LYS A 49 -9.82 13.81 2.88
CA LYS A 49 -9.93 14.12 1.43
C LYS A 49 -8.74 14.90 0.88
N GLU A 50 -7.99 15.61 1.74
CA GLU A 50 -6.91 16.49 1.31
C GLU A 50 -5.82 15.74 0.54
N GLY A 51 -5.62 16.14 -0.72
CA GLY A 51 -4.63 15.54 -1.62
C GLY A 51 -5.01 14.18 -2.21
N ASN A 52 -6.21 13.64 -1.90
CA ASN A 52 -6.65 12.32 -2.34
C ASN A 52 -8.01 12.35 -3.07
N GLN A 53 -8.45 13.51 -3.55
CA GLN A 53 -9.80 13.71 -4.12
C GLN A 53 -10.12 12.78 -5.31
N SER A 54 -9.12 12.26 -5.99
CA SER A 54 -9.27 11.33 -7.11
C SER A 54 -9.22 9.86 -6.72
N ASP A 55 -8.92 9.54 -5.47
CA ASP A 55 -8.74 8.16 -5.01
C ASP A 55 -10.04 7.49 -4.60
N GLU A 56 -10.14 6.17 -4.83
CA GLU A 56 -11.25 5.34 -4.35
C GLU A 56 -11.40 5.47 -2.82
N ALA A 57 -10.27 5.65 -2.11
CA ALA A 57 -10.24 5.88 -0.67
C ALA A 57 -11.16 7.02 -0.20
N VAL A 58 -11.39 8.04 -1.03
CA VAL A 58 -12.25 9.16 -0.69
C VAL A 58 -13.74 8.83 -0.85
N SER A 59 -14.09 7.91 -1.76
CA SER A 59 -15.48 7.45 -1.94
C SER A 59 -15.91 6.49 -0.83
N ASP A 60 -14.96 5.74 -0.26
CA ASP A 60 -15.22 4.63 0.65
C ASP A 60 -14.97 4.97 2.13
N ILE A 61 -14.97 6.27 2.48
CA ILE A 61 -14.88 6.72 3.87
C ILE A 61 -16.23 6.64 4.57
N PHE A 62 -16.26 6.16 5.82
CA PHE A 62 -17.41 6.31 6.69
C PHE A 62 -17.53 7.75 7.15
N LYS A 63 -18.61 8.43 6.76
CA LYS A 63 -18.89 9.81 7.12
C LYS A 63 -19.74 9.87 8.38
N LEU A 64 -19.41 10.82 9.25
CA LEU A 64 -20.06 11.05 10.51
C LEU A 64 -20.40 12.54 10.66
N GLN A 65 -21.31 12.84 11.56
CA GLN A 65 -21.58 14.20 11.97
C GLN A 65 -21.72 14.24 13.49
N ASP A 66 -21.04 15.16 14.13
CA ASP A 66 -21.18 15.35 15.57
C ASP A 66 -22.36 16.29 15.94
N LYS A 67 -22.60 16.46 17.23
CA LYS A 67 -23.66 17.37 17.73
C LYS A 67 -23.45 18.83 17.30
N GLY A 68 -22.20 19.23 17.01
CA GLY A 68 -21.83 20.55 16.50
C GLY A 68 -21.96 20.67 14.99
N LYS A 69 -22.55 19.66 14.32
CA LYS A 69 -22.72 19.58 12.85
C LYS A 69 -21.43 19.65 12.04
N ARG A 70 -20.30 19.26 12.66
CA ARG A 70 -19.02 19.14 11.96
C ARG A 70 -19.00 17.87 11.12
N ASN A 71 -18.51 17.95 9.88
CA ASN A 71 -18.33 16.79 9.01
C ASN A 71 -17.04 16.05 9.41
N LEU A 72 -17.22 14.82 9.83
CA LEU A 72 -16.18 13.94 10.34
C LEU A 72 -16.12 12.66 9.49
N ALA A 73 -15.05 11.89 9.64
CA ALA A 73 -14.90 10.58 9.02
C ALA A 73 -14.19 9.63 9.98
N LEU A 74 -14.47 8.33 9.87
CA LEU A 74 -13.60 7.30 10.45
C LEU A 74 -12.31 7.22 9.65
N ARG A 75 -11.19 6.98 10.31
CA ARG A 75 -9.89 6.83 9.64
C ARG A 75 -9.91 5.65 8.66
N TYR A 76 -9.46 5.91 7.44
CA TYR A 76 -9.39 4.93 6.36
C TYR A 76 -8.09 4.11 6.40
N GLU A 77 -7.00 4.74 6.86
CA GLU A 77 -5.64 4.21 6.98
C GLU A 77 -4.84 5.03 8.00
N PHE A 78 -3.53 4.81 8.11
CA PHE A 78 -2.64 5.52 9.05
C PHE A 78 -1.64 6.47 8.37
N THR A 79 -1.56 6.49 7.04
CA THR A 79 -0.56 7.29 6.31
C THR A 79 -0.94 8.77 6.26
N PHE A 80 -2.23 9.11 6.15
CA PHE A 80 -2.69 10.52 6.10
C PHE A 80 -2.28 11.30 7.33
N GLN A 81 -2.33 10.69 8.50
CA GLN A 81 -1.99 11.31 9.79
C GLN A 81 -0.49 11.62 9.92
N LEU A 82 0.38 11.01 9.09
CA LEU A 82 1.80 11.28 9.09
C LEU A 82 2.12 12.74 8.81
N LYS A 83 1.33 13.42 7.98
CA LYS A 83 1.47 14.86 7.71
C LYS A 83 1.44 15.70 9.00
N ARG A 84 0.74 15.21 10.03
CA ARG A 84 0.61 15.88 11.33
C ARG A 84 1.65 15.40 12.34
N ILE A 85 1.82 14.08 12.50
CA ILE A 85 2.71 13.52 13.54
C ILE A 85 4.18 13.63 13.19
N ALA A 86 4.54 13.71 11.91
CA ALA A 86 5.94 13.86 11.47
C ALA A 86 6.49 15.30 11.61
N ARG A 87 5.64 16.28 11.93
CA ARG A 87 6.08 17.64 12.15
C ARG A 87 7.08 17.68 13.31
N ASN A 88 8.22 18.35 13.10
CA ASN A 88 9.28 18.53 14.10
C ASN A 88 9.95 17.23 14.59
N LYS A 89 9.81 16.11 13.89
CA LYS A 89 10.53 14.88 14.19
C LYS A 89 11.94 14.92 13.60
N LYS A 90 12.91 14.38 14.34
CA LYS A 90 14.26 14.15 13.82
C LYS A 90 14.22 13.02 12.78
N LEU A 91 14.83 13.24 11.62
CA LEU A 91 14.89 12.27 10.54
C LEU A 91 16.17 11.41 10.61
N PRO A 92 16.14 10.15 10.15
CA PRO A 92 14.93 9.43 9.73
C PRO A 92 14.02 9.13 10.93
N TYR A 93 12.72 9.31 10.79
CA TYR A 93 11.74 8.98 11.80
C TYR A 93 11.02 7.67 11.43
N LYS A 94 11.19 6.65 12.26
CA LYS A 94 10.60 5.32 12.11
C LYS A 94 9.44 5.18 13.08
N ARG A 95 8.23 4.98 12.58
CA ARG A 95 7.05 4.74 13.42
C ARG A 95 6.29 3.51 12.97
N TYR A 96 5.61 2.85 13.90
CA TYR A 96 4.57 1.88 13.57
C TYR A 96 3.24 2.25 14.23
N GLN A 97 2.15 1.81 13.64
CA GLN A 97 0.82 1.90 14.21
C GLN A 97 0.04 0.63 13.92
N ILE A 98 -0.64 0.10 14.92
CA ILE A 98 -1.53 -1.05 14.79
C ILE A 98 -2.89 -0.66 15.38
N GLY A 99 -3.95 -0.88 14.63
CA GLY A 99 -5.30 -0.56 15.09
C GLY A 99 -6.35 -0.74 14.00
N GLU A 100 -7.57 -0.44 14.36
CA GLU A 100 -8.70 -0.57 13.46
C GLU A 100 -8.75 0.57 12.44
N VAL A 101 -9.04 0.20 11.20
CA VAL A 101 -9.35 1.12 10.11
C VAL A 101 -10.70 0.74 9.51
N PHE A 102 -11.33 1.69 8.82
CA PHE A 102 -12.73 1.59 8.42
C PHE A 102 -12.90 1.96 6.95
N ARG A 103 -13.53 1.05 6.18
CA ARG A 103 -13.77 1.25 4.76
C ARG A 103 -15.20 0.86 4.40
N ASP A 104 -15.96 1.78 3.82
CA ASP A 104 -17.33 1.50 3.37
C ASP A 104 -17.36 0.81 2.00
N GLU A 105 -16.59 -0.27 1.91
CA GLU A 105 -16.45 -1.12 0.73
C GLU A 105 -17.45 -2.29 0.76
N PRO A 106 -17.74 -2.91 -0.40
CA PRO A 106 -18.47 -4.17 -0.44
C PRO A 106 -17.76 -5.28 0.35
N VAL A 107 -18.51 -5.99 1.19
CA VAL A 107 -18.01 -7.08 2.02
C VAL A 107 -17.84 -8.37 1.20
N SER A 108 -16.73 -9.09 1.41
CA SER A 108 -16.48 -10.44 0.87
C SER A 108 -15.91 -11.34 1.97
N SER A 109 -15.54 -12.57 1.61
CA SER A 109 -14.91 -13.52 2.55
C SER A 109 -13.64 -12.98 3.23
N ASN A 110 -12.88 -12.14 2.53
CA ASN A 110 -11.59 -11.60 3.00
C ASN A 110 -11.60 -10.06 3.10
N ARG A 111 -12.78 -9.41 2.98
CA ARG A 111 -12.90 -7.95 3.07
C ARG A 111 -13.99 -7.58 4.04
N PHE A 112 -13.59 -6.89 5.08
CA PHE A 112 -14.44 -6.36 6.14
C PHE A 112 -14.41 -4.84 6.10
N ARG A 113 -15.47 -4.21 6.63
CA ARG A 113 -15.55 -2.76 6.74
C ARG A 113 -14.78 -2.20 7.94
N GLN A 114 -14.54 -3.05 8.94
CA GLN A 114 -13.61 -2.80 10.04
C GLN A 114 -12.59 -3.93 10.07
N PHE A 115 -11.31 -3.59 10.08
CA PHE A 115 -10.22 -4.56 10.19
C PHE A 115 -8.99 -3.91 10.81
N THR A 116 -8.13 -4.75 11.40
CA THR A 116 -6.87 -4.29 11.98
C THR A 116 -5.82 -4.13 10.88
N GLN A 117 -5.24 -2.93 10.79
CA GLN A 117 -4.11 -2.63 9.92
C GLN A 117 -2.84 -2.47 10.76
N CYS A 118 -1.71 -2.93 10.23
CA CYS A 118 -0.40 -2.85 10.87
C CYS A 118 0.54 -2.13 9.91
N ASP A 119 0.87 -0.88 10.21
CA ASP A 119 1.71 -0.03 9.37
C ASP A 119 3.04 0.27 10.03
N ALA A 120 4.08 0.29 9.21
CA ALA A 120 5.42 0.76 9.58
C ALA A 120 5.90 1.73 8.51
N ASP A 121 6.24 2.95 8.90
CA ASP A 121 6.68 4.00 7.98
C ASP A 121 8.02 4.61 8.43
N ILE A 122 8.83 4.98 7.44
CA ILE A 122 10.09 5.70 7.64
C ILE A 122 9.99 7.04 6.91
N ILE A 123 9.92 8.14 7.65
CA ILE A 123 9.95 9.49 7.10
C ILE A 123 11.42 9.93 7.03
N GLY A 124 11.85 10.44 5.88
CA GLY A 124 13.26 10.69 5.58
C GLY A 124 13.97 9.43 5.09
N SER A 125 13.29 8.65 4.24
CA SER A 125 13.80 7.40 3.67
C SER A 125 14.53 7.60 2.34
N SER A 126 15.30 6.60 1.98
CA SER A 126 15.88 6.37 0.65
C SER A 126 15.57 4.96 0.19
N VAL A 127 16.06 4.55 -0.97
CA VAL A 127 15.93 3.17 -1.47
C VAL A 127 16.50 2.13 -0.49
N LYS A 128 17.47 2.52 0.33
CA LYS A 128 18.05 1.66 1.37
C LYS A 128 17.02 1.34 2.47
N GLU A 129 16.30 2.35 2.94
CA GLU A 129 15.25 2.18 3.95
C GLU A 129 14.03 1.43 3.36
N GLU A 130 13.75 1.57 2.06
CA GLU A 130 12.75 0.75 1.38
C GLU A 130 13.10 -0.74 1.46
N ALA A 131 14.36 -1.12 1.22
CA ALA A 131 14.82 -2.49 1.40
C ALA A 131 14.75 -2.96 2.85
N GLU A 132 14.98 -2.08 3.83
CA GLU A 132 14.81 -2.38 5.25
C GLU A 132 13.35 -2.70 5.59
N VAL A 133 12.38 -1.94 5.07
CA VAL A 133 10.95 -2.22 5.23
C VAL A 133 10.58 -3.58 4.62
N LEU A 134 11.11 -3.92 3.45
CA LEU A 134 10.91 -5.22 2.84
C LEU A 134 11.53 -6.35 3.68
N ALA A 135 12.71 -6.11 4.29
CA ALA A 135 13.37 -7.07 5.19
C ALA A 135 12.54 -7.32 6.44
N LEU A 136 12.09 -6.26 7.08
CA LEU A 136 11.21 -6.28 8.23
C LEU A 136 9.93 -7.10 7.93
N THR A 137 9.29 -6.81 6.81
CA THR A 137 8.05 -7.46 6.40
C THR A 137 8.27 -8.95 6.08
N SER A 138 9.35 -9.26 5.34
CA SER A 138 9.75 -10.66 5.07
C SER A 138 9.99 -11.44 6.36
N ARG A 139 10.61 -10.80 7.37
CA ARG A 139 10.84 -11.40 8.68
C ARG A 139 9.53 -11.70 9.41
N ILE A 140 8.58 -10.76 9.42
CA ILE A 140 7.26 -10.96 10.04
C ILE A 140 6.57 -12.19 9.44
N PHE A 141 6.47 -12.28 8.11
CA PHE A 141 5.81 -13.42 7.46
C PHE A 141 6.53 -14.74 7.72
N LYS A 142 7.86 -14.73 7.77
CA LYS A 142 8.65 -15.92 8.14
C LYS A 142 8.36 -16.38 9.58
N GLU A 143 8.28 -15.47 10.55
CA GLU A 143 7.96 -15.79 11.94
C GLU A 143 6.51 -16.27 12.09
N LEU A 144 5.59 -15.75 11.28
CA LEU A 144 4.21 -16.22 11.17
C LEU A 144 4.08 -17.55 10.38
N ARG A 145 5.18 -18.08 9.81
CA ARG A 145 5.23 -19.27 8.95
C ARG A 145 4.34 -19.15 7.70
N ILE A 146 4.25 -17.94 7.16
CA ILE A 146 3.53 -17.66 5.92
C ILE A 146 4.54 -17.62 4.77
N ASP A 147 4.37 -18.53 3.79
CA ASP A 147 5.14 -18.51 2.54
C ASP A 147 4.64 -17.35 1.68
N SER A 148 5.52 -16.39 1.45
CA SER A 148 5.18 -15.14 0.78
C SER A 148 6.20 -14.73 -0.28
N GLU A 149 5.71 -14.08 -1.33
CA GLU A 149 6.52 -13.52 -2.39
C GLU A 149 6.35 -12.02 -2.46
N ILE A 150 7.47 -11.31 -2.66
CA ILE A 150 7.49 -9.85 -2.78
C ILE A 150 7.55 -9.48 -4.26
N TYR A 151 6.56 -8.73 -4.72
CA TYR A 151 6.50 -8.16 -6.06
C TYR A 151 6.75 -6.67 -5.98
N VAL A 152 7.55 -6.14 -6.92
CA VAL A 152 7.92 -4.73 -6.95
C VAL A 152 7.75 -4.13 -8.33
N ASN A 153 7.43 -2.85 -8.36
CA ASN A 153 7.45 -1.99 -9.54
C ASN A 153 7.90 -0.58 -9.12
N ASN A 154 7.82 0.37 -10.04
CA ASN A 154 8.12 1.76 -9.77
C ASN A 154 7.14 2.68 -10.50
N ARG A 155 6.58 3.67 -9.79
CA ARG A 155 5.57 4.60 -10.32
C ARG A 155 6.12 5.47 -11.46
N LYS A 156 7.39 5.91 -11.35
CA LYS A 156 8.07 6.67 -12.41
C LYS A 156 8.31 5.80 -13.63
N LEU A 157 8.74 4.54 -13.44
CA LEU A 157 8.91 3.58 -14.53
C LEU A 157 7.58 3.35 -15.27
N MET A 158 6.49 3.16 -14.55
CA MET A 158 5.15 3.03 -15.15
C MET A 158 4.83 4.28 -16.00
N SER A 159 5.09 5.48 -15.47
CA SER A 159 4.89 6.73 -16.20
C SER A 159 5.74 6.80 -17.47
N GLU A 160 7.04 6.44 -17.41
CA GLU A 160 7.95 6.42 -18.57
C GLU A 160 7.48 5.41 -19.64
N ILE A 161 6.96 4.23 -19.22
CA ILE A 161 6.40 3.25 -20.15
C ILE A 161 5.18 3.82 -20.87
N LEU A 162 4.27 4.46 -20.14
CA LEU A 162 3.07 5.08 -20.70
C LEU A 162 3.41 6.24 -21.64
N ASP A 163 4.46 7.03 -21.34
CA ASP A 163 4.99 8.07 -22.24
C ASP A 163 5.51 7.45 -23.54
N GLY A 164 6.27 6.36 -23.44
CA GLY A 164 6.77 5.63 -24.62
C GLY A 164 5.66 5.10 -25.53
N GLU A 165 4.51 4.77 -24.96
CA GLU A 165 3.30 4.35 -25.69
C GLU A 165 2.40 5.54 -26.08
N LYS A 166 2.82 6.80 -25.82
CA LYS A 166 2.10 8.04 -26.11
C LYS A 166 0.71 8.14 -25.44
N ILE A 167 0.59 7.61 -24.24
CA ILE A 167 -0.65 7.63 -23.45
C ILE A 167 -0.71 8.91 -22.64
N SER A 168 -1.72 9.77 -22.91
CA SER A 168 -1.88 11.06 -22.26
C SER A 168 -2.53 10.97 -20.86
N ASN A 169 -3.55 10.11 -20.69
CA ASN A 169 -4.26 9.99 -19.42
C ASN A 169 -3.66 8.85 -18.56
N LYS A 170 -2.43 9.08 -18.07
CA LYS A 170 -1.68 8.06 -17.32
C LYS A 170 -2.37 7.60 -16.05
N GLU A 171 -2.92 8.52 -15.26
CA GLU A 171 -3.57 8.17 -13.99
C GLU A 171 -4.77 7.26 -14.18
N ALA A 172 -5.64 7.57 -15.14
CA ALA A 172 -6.78 6.71 -15.44
C ALA A 172 -6.33 5.33 -15.92
N VAL A 173 -5.29 5.27 -16.78
CA VAL A 173 -4.75 4.01 -17.27
C VAL A 173 -4.12 3.20 -16.13
N ILE A 174 -3.39 3.83 -15.22
CA ILE A 174 -2.82 3.14 -14.05
C ILE A 174 -3.91 2.58 -13.14
N LYS A 175 -5.00 3.32 -12.92
CA LYS A 175 -6.17 2.82 -12.17
C LYS A 175 -6.82 1.61 -12.84
N GLU A 176 -6.90 1.59 -14.17
CA GLU A 176 -7.40 0.41 -14.89
C GLU A 176 -6.44 -0.78 -14.79
N ILE A 177 -5.12 -0.55 -14.84
CA ILE A 177 -4.09 -1.59 -14.66
C ILE A 177 -4.16 -2.20 -13.25
N ASP A 178 -4.40 -1.39 -12.20
CA ASP A 178 -4.56 -1.87 -10.82
C ASP A 178 -5.70 -2.90 -10.68
N LYS A 179 -6.68 -2.85 -11.56
CA LYS A 179 -7.80 -3.80 -11.57
C LYS A 179 -7.42 -5.20 -12.09
N LEU A 180 -6.21 -5.40 -12.64
CA LEU A 180 -5.77 -6.71 -13.12
C LEU A 180 -5.77 -7.79 -12.02
N ASP A 181 -5.58 -7.40 -10.76
CA ASP A 181 -5.66 -8.32 -9.64
C ASP A 181 -7.12 -8.70 -9.28
N LYS A 182 -8.09 -7.86 -9.66
CA LYS A 182 -9.52 -8.00 -9.31
C LYS A 182 -10.36 -8.53 -10.47
N LEU A 183 -10.03 -8.14 -11.70
CA LEU A 183 -10.81 -8.42 -12.91
C LEU A 183 -10.03 -9.30 -13.90
N PRO A 184 -10.74 -10.07 -14.76
CA PRO A 184 -10.10 -10.77 -15.87
C PRO A 184 -9.39 -9.79 -16.82
N GLU A 185 -8.22 -10.19 -17.34
CA GLU A 185 -7.42 -9.36 -18.29
C GLU A 185 -8.25 -8.81 -19.45
N LYS A 186 -9.21 -9.61 -19.96
CA LYS A 186 -10.11 -9.21 -21.06
C LYS A 186 -10.97 -7.98 -20.69
N ALA A 187 -11.48 -7.93 -19.48
CA ALA A 187 -12.28 -6.80 -19.00
C ALA A 187 -11.42 -5.53 -18.84
N VAL A 188 -10.22 -5.67 -18.30
CA VAL A 188 -9.26 -4.56 -18.19
C VAL A 188 -8.85 -4.06 -19.57
N LEU A 189 -8.61 -4.97 -20.53
CA LEU A 189 -8.29 -4.62 -21.91
C LEU A 189 -9.39 -3.77 -22.57
N GLU A 190 -10.66 -4.14 -22.39
CA GLU A 190 -11.79 -3.34 -22.92
C GLU A 190 -11.84 -1.94 -22.31
N ASN A 191 -11.56 -1.81 -21.02
CA ASN A 191 -11.50 -0.51 -20.38
C ASN A 191 -10.32 0.34 -20.89
N LEU A 192 -9.15 -0.28 -21.10
CA LEU A 192 -7.95 0.40 -21.62
C LEU A 192 -8.13 0.94 -23.04
N LYS A 193 -9.00 0.33 -23.87
CA LYS A 193 -9.34 0.84 -25.21
C LYS A 193 -9.90 2.26 -25.16
N LYS A 194 -10.64 2.64 -24.11
CA LYS A 194 -11.18 4.00 -23.93
C LYS A 194 -10.08 5.06 -23.90
N TYR A 195 -8.87 4.66 -23.50
CA TYR A 195 -7.68 5.51 -23.38
C TYR A 195 -6.66 5.26 -24.48
N LYS A 196 -6.98 4.41 -25.49
CA LYS A 196 -6.06 3.95 -26.55
C LYS A 196 -4.80 3.29 -25.98
N ALA A 197 -4.95 2.58 -24.85
CA ALA A 197 -3.87 2.02 -24.05
C ALA A 197 -3.83 0.48 -24.05
N GLU A 198 -4.56 -0.19 -24.96
CA GLU A 198 -4.66 -1.65 -25.00
C GLU A 198 -3.31 -2.35 -25.22
N LYS A 199 -2.36 -1.70 -25.90
CA LYS A 199 -1.03 -2.25 -26.16
C LYS A 199 -0.19 -2.40 -24.89
N ILE A 200 -0.51 -1.67 -23.82
CA ILE A 200 0.30 -1.65 -22.60
C ILE A 200 0.40 -3.05 -21.95
N LEU A 201 -0.67 -3.86 -22.03
CA LEU A 201 -0.66 -5.20 -21.46
C LEU A 201 0.37 -6.12 -22.17
N SER A 202 0.54 -5.96 -23.48
CA SER A 202 1.57 -6.69 -24.23
C SER A 202 2.98 -6.18 -23.88
N THR A 203 3.14 -4.89 -23.62
CA THR A 203 4.40 -4.30 -23.19
C THR A 203 4.82 -4.85 -21.82
N PHE A 204 3.91 -5.03 -20.87
CA PHE A 204 4.21 -5.64 -19.58
C PHE A 204 4.66 -7.10 -19.64
N LYS A 205 4.30 -7.82 -20.70
CA LYS A 205 4.73 -9.21 -20.94
C LYS A 205 6.14 -9.32 -21.54
N LYS A 206 6.81 -8.20 -21.84
CA LYS A 206 8.18 -8.20 -22.37
C LYS A 206 9.18 -8.71 -21.33
N PRO A 207 10.30 -9.32 -21.78
CA PRO A 207 11.35 -9.77 -20.85
C PRO A 207 11.89 -8.62 -20.00
N LYS A 208 12.33 -8.92 -18.78
CA LYS A 208 12.87 -7.93 -17.83
C LYS A 208 13.94 -7.00 -18.45
N GLY A 209 14.79 -7.53 -19.36
CA GLY A 209 15.80 -6.75 -20.06
C GLY A 209 15.24 -5.58 -20.88
N TYR A 210 14.02 -5.68 -21.39
CA TYR A 210 13.36 -4.63 -22.15
C TYR A 210 13.18 -3.33 -21.34
N PHE A 211 12.94 -3.44 -20.04
CA PHE A 211 12.68 -2.30 -19.17
C PHE A 211 13.93 -1.53 -18.77
N LYS A 212 15.12 -2.10 -18.97
CA LYS A 212 16.41 -1.44 -18.66
C LYS A 212 16.66 -0.16 -19.47
N LYS A 213 15.96 0.03 -20.58
CA LYS A 213 16.04 1.26 -21.38
C LYS A 213 15.42 2.49 -20.72
N TYR A 214 14.54 2.28 -19.74
CA TYR A 214 13.88 3.34 -18.99
C TYR A 214 14.75 3.80 -17.82
N LYS A 215 14.82 5.13 -17.61
CA LYS A 215 15.67 5.69 -16.56
C LYS A 215 15.26 5.23 -15.16
N ALA A 216 13.98 5.24 -14.89
CA ALA A 216 13.45 4.87 -13.57
C ALA A 216 13.67 3.37 -13.21
N TYR A 217 14.00 2.52 -14.18
CA TYR A 217 14.35 1.12 -13.89
C TYR A 217 15.61 1.01 -13.00
N SER A 218 16.47 2.04 -12.99
CA SER A 218 17.64 2.08 -12.11
C SER A 218 17.27 2.03 -10.62
N GLU A 219 16.15 2.65 -10.22
CA GLU A 219 15.66 2.63 -8.83
C GLU A 219 15.28 1.21 -8.38
N ILE A 220 14.66 0.42 -9.27
CA ILE A 220 14.36 -1.01 -9.01
C ILE A 220 15.66 -1.82 -8.91
N SER A 221 16.64 -1.51 -9.76
CA SER A 221 17.94 -2.21 -9.74
C SER A 221 18.71 -1.90 -8.46
N GLU A 222 18.61 -0.66 -7.96
CA GLU A 222 19.21 -0.25 -6.70
C GLU A 222 18.49 -0.91 -5.52
N LEU A 223 17.15 -0.90 -5.48
CA LEU A 223 16.36 -1.60 -4.47
C LEU A 223 16.77 -3.08 -4.40
N LYS A 224 16.92 -3.72 -5.55
CA LYS A 224 17.35 -5.11 -5.59
C LYS A 224 18.73 -5.33 -4.95
N LYS A 225 19.71 -4.44 -5.17
CA LYS A 225 21.04 -4.55 -4.54
C LYS A 225 20.94 -4.52 -3.02
N TYR A 226 20.13 -3.61 -2.46
CA TYR A 226 19.93 -3.56 -1.01
C TYR A 226 19.15 -4.77 -0.48
N CYS A 227 18.14 -5.25 -1.22
CA CYS A 227 17.44 -6.48 -0.87
C CYS A 227 18.36 -7.71 -0.86
N ASP A 228 19.32 -7.79 -1.82
CA ASP A 228 20.30 -8.88 -1.87
C ASP A 228 21.20 -8.89 -0.60
N ILE A 229 21.54 -7.72 -0.02
CA ILE A 229 22.27 -7.62 1.26
C ILE A 229 21.45 -8.25 2.40
N TYR A 230 20.14 -8.00 2.44
CA TYR A 230 19.23 -8.62 3.41
C TYR A 230 18.87 -10.06 3.07
N LYS A 231 19.38 -10.63 1.97
CA LYS A 231 19.03 -11.96 1.44
C LYS A 231 17.53 -12.14 1.15
N ILE A 232 16.90 -11.08 0.65
CA ILE A 232 15.49 -11.04 0.28
C ILE A 232 15.38 -11.13 -1.24
N LYS A 233 14.53 -12.02 -1.70
CA LYS A 233 14.18 -12.12 -3.12
C LYS A 233 13.01 -11.21 -3.42
N ILE A 234 13.16 -10.36 -4.44
CA ILE A 234 12.10 -9.53 -4.99
C ILE A 234 11.84 -9.88 -6.45
N ASN A 235 10.58 -9.86 -6.86
CA ASN A 235 10.11 -10.16 -8.20
C ASN A 235 9.66 -8.86 -8.87
N PHE A 236 10.30 -8.47 -9.98
CA PHE A 236 9.86 -7.33 -10.75
C PHE A 236 8.59 -7.68 -11.54
N GLN A 237 7.52 -6.94 -11.32
CA GLN A 237 6.23 -7.08 -12.01
C GLN A 237 5.83 -5.75 -12.65
N PRO A 238 6.05 -5.56 -13.97
CA PRO A 238 5.79 -4.30 -14.66
C PRO A 238 4.34 -3.82 -14.60
N SER A 239 3.40 -4.75 -14.46
CA SER A 239 1.97 -4.46 -14.34
C SER A 239 1.52 -4.14 -12.91
N LEU A 240 2.40 -4.26 -11.91
CA LEU A 240 2.05 -3.93 -10.54
C LEU A 240 1.77 -2.43 -10.44
N ALA A 241 0.53 -2.09 -10.15
CA ALA A 241 0.06 -0.75 -9.86
C ALA A 241 -0.53 -0.70 -8.45
N ARG A 242 -0.62 0.48 -7.88
CA ARG A 242 -1.28 0.73 -6.60
C ARG A 242 -2.35 1.79 -6.80
N GLY A 243 -3.56 1.52 -6.30
CA GLY A 243 -4.72 2.40 -6.46
C GLY A 243 -4.59 3.75 -5.76
N LEU A 244 -3.69 3.86 -4.76
CA LEU A 244 -3.44 5.11 -4.05
C LEU A 244 -2.47 6.00 -4.84
N SER A 245 -2.91 7.22 -5.13
CA SER A 245 -2.20 8.15 -6.02
C SER A 245 -0.96 8.78 -5.38
N TYR A 246 -0.80 8.70 -4.07
CA TYR A 246 0.31 9.35 -3.34
C TYR A 246 1.68 8.70 -3.56
N TYR A 247 1.75 7.45 -4.09
CA TYR A 247 3.03 6.81 -4.36
C TYR A 247 3.82 7.52 -5.47
N THR A 248 5.12 7.77 -5.22
CA THR A 248 5.99 8.55 -6.10
C THR A 248 7.21 7.80 -6.64
N GLY A 249 7.53 6.64 -6.09
CA GLY A 249 8.71 5.84 -6.45
C GLY A 249 8.40 4.35 -6.51
N ASN A 250 9.25 3.54 -5.86
CA ASN A 250 9.02 2.10 -5.78
C ASN A 250 7.70 1.78 -5.08
N VAL A 251 7.02 0.76 -5.57
CA VAL A 251 5.81 0.18 -4.98
C VAL A 251 5.99 -1.32 -4.85
N PHE A 252 5.39 -1.91 -3.82
CA PHE A 252 5.48 -3.35 -3.62
C PHE A 252 4.17 -3.95 -3.11
N GLU A 253 4.00 -5.22 -3.39
CA GLU A 253 2.96 -6.08 -2.84
C GLU A 253 3.57 -7.40 -2.38
N ILE A 254 2.99 -7.93 -1.33
CA ILE A 254 3.35 -9.21 -0.77
C ILE A 254 2.16 -10.14 -0.92
N LYS A 255 2.39 -11.24 -1.61
CA LYS A 255 1.36 -12.21 -1.98
C LYS A 255 1.73 -13.58 -1.40
N THR A 256 0.71 -14.38 -1.12
CA THR A 256 0.83 -15.80 -0.76
C THR A 256 0.04 -16.64 -1.76
N LYS A 257 0.31 -17.93 -1.81
CA LYS A 257 -0.43 -18.85 -2.68
C LYS A 257 -1.84 -19.14 -2.18
N ASP A 258 -2.07 -18.94 -0.90
CA ASP A 258 -3.31 -19.31 -0.21
C ASP A 258 -4.42 -18.27 -0.37
N ILE A 259 -4.08 -17.04 -0.66
CA ILE A 259 -5.02 -15.90 -0.76
C ILE A 259 -4.71 -15.13 -2.05
N LYS A 260 -5.75 -14.78 -2.80
CA LYS A 260 -5.62 -14.04 -4.05
C LYS A 260 -5.18 -12.59 -3.82
N GLU A 261 -5.68 -12.00 -2.76
CA GLU A 261 -5.41 -10.61 -2.38
C GLU A 261 -3.99 -10.46 -1.80
N SER A 262 -3.41 -9.29 -1.92
CA SER A 262 -2.14 -8.97 -1.27
C SER A 262 -2.31 -8.92 0.25
N ILE A 263 -1.43 -9.58 0.98
CA ILE A 263 -1.40 -9.59 2.46
C ILE A 263 -0.56 -8.48 3.06
N GLY A 264 0.20 -7.79 2.24
CA GLY A 264 0.98 -6.61 2.60
C GLY A 264 1.26 -5.78 1.36
N ALA A 265 1.39 -4.48 1.53
CA ALA A 265 1.68 -3.57 0.43
C ALA A 265 2.26 -2.26 0.93
N GLY A 266 2.98 -1.57 0.06
CA GLY A 266 3.59 -0.28 0.39
C GLY A 266 4.34 0.32 -0.78
N GLY A 267 5.18 1.29 -0.47
CA GLY A 267 6.04 1.94 -1.46
C GLY A 267 6.48 3.33 -1.02
N SER A 268 7.16 4.00 -1.89
CA SER A 268 7.71 5.34 -1.66
C SER A 268 6.66 6.43 -1.90
N TYR A 269 6.59 7.38 -1.01
CA TYR A 269 5.67 8.52 -1.08
C TYR A 269 6.28 9.77 -0.40
N LEU A 270 5.55 10.88 -0.40
CA LEU A 270 6.01 12.11 0.23
C LEU A 270 5.13 12.48 1.44
N VAL A 271 5.78 12.78 2.56
CA VAL A 271 5.15 13.37 3.74
C VAL A 271 5.69 14.78 3.90
N ASN A 272 4.85 15.80 3.73
CA ASN A 272 5.27 17.21 3.79
C ASN A 272 6.50 17.52 2.89
N GLY A 273 6.56 16.91 1.70
CA GLY A 273 7.68 17.04 0.78
C GLY A 273 8.92 16.18 1.10
N ILE A 274 8.89 15.40 2.19
CA ILE A 274 10.00 14.54 2.62
C ILE A 274 9.75 13.12 2.08
N GLN A 275 10.77 12.56 1.42
CA GLN A 275 10.73 11.18 0.92
C GLN A 275 10.49 10.20 2.08
N SER A 276 9.56 9.29 1.90
CA SER A 276 9.09 8.35 2.93
C SER A 276 8.76 6.99 2.29
N THR A 277 8.74 5.99 3.10
CA THR A 277 8.34 4.63 2.68
C THR A 277 7.62 3.92 3.81
#